data_2b14fe8891698e36477aa0a0e86a303e
#
_entry.id   2b14fe8891698e36477aa0a0e86a303e
#
_cell.length_a   1.000
_cell.length_b   1.000
_cell.length_c   1.000
_cell.angle_alpha   90.00
_cell.angle_beta   90.00
_cell.angle_gamma   90.00
#
_symmetry.space_group_name_H-M   'P 1'
#
loop_
_entity.id
_entity.type
_entity.pdbx_description
1 polymer ?
#
loop_
_entity_poly.entity_id
_entity_poly.type
_entity_poly.pdbx_seq_one_letter_code
_entity_poly.pdbx_strand_id
1 'polypeptide(L)'
;DSILTAPMKSVCLNGTFVEPAKLADPLSMLERNHLFQRIHTFGGTAPFLSVHLEILTRALDRLYGMQTDLSESRIADRIARLLEINRFPRQSACVTLRLFPEGIDEGSDRCEYLIETDRPLLYPHFVLWHKRMMLDTVRCDAPHEGYPTAAALLCDRYAERTVRRRGGELAARESRDGVLLGVGGEPLLIVSG
;
A
#
# COMPACT_ATOMS: atom_id res chain seq x y z
N ASP A 1 23.04 -3.48 -10.50
CA ASP A 1 23.29 -2.14 -9.95
C ASP A 1 22.19 -1.88 -8.92
N SER A 2 22.60 -1.95 -7.65
CA SER A 2 21.77 -1.69 -6.50
C SER A 2 21.35 -0.23 -6.53
N ILE A 3 20.12 0.06 -6.89
CA ILE A 3 19.52 1.36 -6.61
C ILE A 3 19.37 1.42 -5.10
N LEU A 4 20.37 2.02 -4.46
CA LEU A 4 20.37 2.36 -3.04
C LEU A 4 19.14 3.25 -2.81
N THR A 5 18.05 2.68 -2.33
CA THR A 5 16.97 3.45 -1.74
C THR A 5 17.59 4.24 -0.60
N ALA A 6 17.70 5.56 -0.77
CA ALA A 6 18.11 6.43 0.30
C ALA A 6 17.23 6.14 1.52
N PRO A 7 17.78 6.03 2.72
CA PRO A 7 17.00 5.71 3.90
C PRO A 7 15.88 6.74 4.02
N MET A 8 14.66 6.29 4.28
CA MET A 8 13.50 7.13 4.50
C MET A 8 13.81 8.08 5.67
N LYS A 9 13.84 9.39 5.40
CA LYS A 9 14.20 10.41 6.39
C LYS A 9 13.04 10.80 7.27
N SER A 10 11.83 10.77 6.71
CA SER A 10 10.62 11.21 7.39
C SER A 10 9.41 10.41 6.91
N VAL A 11 8.43 10.33 7.79
CA VAL A 11 7.05 9.91 7.50
C VAL A 11 6.12 11.04 7.92
N CYS A 12 4.89 11.02 7.42
CA CYS A 12 3.88 11.98 7.84
C CYS A 12 2.84 11.28 8.72
N LEU A 13 2.87 11.57 10.02
CA LEU A 13 1.93 11.08 11.01
C LEU A 13 0.93 12.17 11.35
N ASN A 14 -0.36 11.96 11.08
CA ASN A 14 -1.44 12.92 11.36
C ASN A 14 -1.14 14.36 10.88
N GLY A 15 -0.43 14.50 9.74
CA GLY A 15 -0.04 15.77 9.17
C GLY A 15 1.28 16.33 9.68
N THR A 16 1.94 15.70 10.63
CA THR A 16 3.26 16.10 11.16
C THR A 16 4.35 15.22 10.57
N PHE A 17 5.44 15.83 10.11
CA PHE A 17 6.60 15.10 9.59
C PHE A 17 7.52 14.69 10.75
N VAL A 18 7.73 13.40 10.90
CA VAL A 18 8.54 12.82 11.97
C VAL A 18 9.59 11.87 11.38
N GLU A 19 10.71 11.72 12.08
CA GLU A 19 11.70 10.70 11.74
C GLU A 19 11.14 9.31 12.10
N PRO A 20 11.28 8.29 11.25
CA PRO A 20 10.79 6.94 11.55
C PRO A 20 11.30 6.38 12.89
N ALA A 21 12.54 6.70 13.26
CA ALA A 21 13.14 6.27 14.52
C ALA A 21 12.47 6.87 15.78
N LYS A 22 11.67 7.92 15.62
CA LYS A 22 10.90 8.56 16.71
C LYS A 22 9.49 8.00 16.83
N LEU A 23 9.08 7.14 15.91
CA LEU A 23 7.83 6.41 16.06
C LEU A 23 8.02 5.33 17.14
N ALA A 24 7.06 5.23 18.03
CA ALA A 24 7.04 4.12 18.98
C ALA A 24 6.92 2.81 18.19
N ASP A 25 7.95 1.98 18.25
CA ASP A 25 8.09 0.70 17.57
C ASP A 25 7.40 0.59 16.19
N PRO A 26 8.11 0.93 15.08
CA PRO A 26 7.54 0.88 13.74
C PRO A 26 7.04 -0.51 13.33
N LEU A 27 7.59 -1.59 13.93
CA LEU A 27 7.16 -2.96 13.64
C LEU A 27 5.80 -3.25 14.28
N SER A 28 5.60 -2.85 15.55
CA SER A 28 4.31 -3.05 16.22
C SER A 28 3.18 -2.27 15.54
N MET A 29 3.46 -1.11 14.97
CA MET A 29 2.49 -0.37 14.17
C MET A 29 2.00 -1.16 12.96
N LEU A 30 2.89 -1.85 12.25
CA LEU A 30 2.53 -2.63 11.07
C LEU A 30 1.78 -3.92 11.41
N GLU A 31 1.90 -4.40 12.64
CA GLU A 31 1.17 -5.56 13.17
C GLU A 31 -0.26 -5.21 13.59
N ARG A 32 -0.56 -3.93 13.81
CA ARG A 32 -1.91 -3.48 14.16
C ARG A 32 -2.86 -3.55 12.97
N ASN A 33 -4.14 -3.64 13.28
CA ASN A 33 -5.18 -3.54 12.27
C ASN A 33 -5.13 -2.17 11.62
N HIS A 34 -4.96 -2.14 10.31
CA HIS A 34 -4.99 -0.91 9.54
C HIS A 34 -5.54 -1.14 8.14
N LEU A 35 -6.07 -0.07 7.57
CA LEU A 35 -6.41 0.02 6.16
C LEU A 35 -5.27 0.69 5.41
N PHE A 36 -5.02 0.35 4.15
CA PHE A 36 -3.94 0.97 3.40
C PHE A 36 -4.27 1.13 1.92
N GLN A 37 -3.66 2.13 1.30
CA GLN A 37 -3.61 2.28 -0.14
C GLN A 37 -2.20 2.63 -0.59
N ARG A 38 -1.75 1.99 -1.67
CA ARG A 38 -0.55 2.39 -2.40
C ARG A 38 -0.96 3.39 -3.47
N ILE A 39 -0.39 4.57 -3.41
CA ILE A 39 -0.76 5.70 -4.25
C ILE A 39 0.41 6.01 -5.17
N HIS A 40 0.17 5.91 -6.46
CA HIS A 40 1.15 6.33 -7.46
C HIS A 40 1.18 7.85 -7.55
N THR A 41 2.38 8.41 -7.53
CA THR A 41 2.62 9.84 -7.74
C THR A 41 3.38 10.06 -9.03
N PHE A 42 3.03 11.12 -9.75
CA PHE A 42 3.67 11.53 -10.98
C PHE A 42 3.84 13.05 -10.98
N GLY A 43 5.04 13.54 -11.35
CA GLY A 43 5.33 14.98 -11.31
C GLY A 43 5.23 15.61 -9.90
N GLY A 44 5.28 14.81 -8.84
CA GLY A 44 5.08 15.27 -7.46
C GLY A 44 3.62 15.39 -7.05
N THR A 45 2.68 14.96 -7.89
CA THR A 45 1.23 14.94 -7.62
C THR A 45 0.71 13.50 -7.54
N ALA A 46 -0.47 13.32 -6.95
CA ALA A 46 -1.17 12.04 -6.86
C ALA A 46 -2.49 12.13 -7.66
N PRO A 47 -2.50 11.86 -8.98
CA PRO A 47 -3.63 12.17 -9.86
C PRO A 47 -4.92 11.39 -9.52
N PHE A 48 -4.82 10.25 -8.85
CA PHE A 48 -5.97 9.42 -8.46
C PHE A 48 -6.21 9.41 -6.95
N LEU A 49 -5.74 10.44 -6.23
CA LEU A 49 -5.83 10.51 -4.78
C LEU A 49 -7.29 10.41 -4.29
N SER A 50 -8.22 11.11 -4.95
CA SER A 50 -9.65 11.08 -4.60
C SER A 50 -10.22 9.65 -4.57
N VAL A 51 -9.86 8.83 -5.56
CA VAL A 51 -10.30 7.43 -5.63
C VAL A 51 -9.73 6.61 -4.48
N HIS A 52 -8.45 6.79 -4.16
CA HIS A 52 -7.82 6.10 -3.04
C HIS A 52 -8.43 6.49 -1.69
N LEU A 53 -8.73 7.78 -1.50
CA LEU A 53 -9.40 8.27 -0.29
C LEU A 53 -10.83 7.73 -0.18
N GLU A 54 -11.58 7.68 -1.28
CA GLU A 54 -12.92 7.08 -1.30
C GLU A 54 -12.88 5.59 -0.90
N ILE A 55 -11.93 4.82 -1.42
CA ILE A 55 -11.76 3.41 -1.05
C ILE A 55 -11.49 3.26 0.45
N LEU A 56 -10.58 4.07 1.00
CA LEU A 56 -10.21 4.03 2.42
C LEU A 56 -11.36 4.46 3.32
N THR A 57 -12.03 5.57 3.01
CA THR A 57 -13.13 6.10 3.83
C THR A 57 -14.34 5.16 3.82
N ARG A 58 -14.66 4.56 2.66
CA ARG A 58 -15.69 3.54 2.55
C ARG A 58 -15.35 2.28 3.35
N ALA A 59 -14.09 1.82 3.31
CA ALA A 59 -13.65 0.68 4.10
C ALA A 59 -13.72 0.98 5.61
N LEU A 60 -13.30 2.18 6.03
CA LEU A 60 -13.37 2.63 7.41
C LEU A 60 -14.82 2.65 7.93
N ASP A 61 -15.74 3.23 7.17
CA ASP A 61 -17.16 3.26 7.52
C ASP A 61 -17.74 1.84 7.62
N ARG A 62 -17.48 0.99 6.61
CA ARG A 62 -18.06 -0.35 6.54
C ARG A 62 -17.54 -1.34 7.58
N LEU A 63 -16.26 -1.28 7.89
CA LEU A 63 -15.61 -2.24 8.79
C LEU A 63 -15.61 -1.77 10.25
N TYR A 64 -15.57 -0.46 10.48
CA TYR A 64 -15.39 0.12 11.82
C TYR A 64 -16.52 1.07 12.23
N GLY A 65 -17.45 1.41 11.32
CA GLY A 65 -18.50 2.39 11.59
C GLY A 65 -17.97 3.81 11.85
N MET A 66 -16.75 4.10 11.38
CA MET A 66 -16.05 5.35 11.64
C MET A 66 -16.04 6.23 10.39
N GLN A 67 -16.07 7.53 10.63
CA GLN A 67 -15.87 8.53 9.58
C GLN A 67 -14.58 9.31 9.86
N THR A 68 -13.93 9.78 8.80
CA THR A 68 -12.72 10.60 8.89
C THR A 68 -12.81 11.79 7.94
N ASP A 69 -12.27 12.92 8.38
CA ASP A 69 -12.13 14.13 7.57
C ASP A 69 -10.76 14.14 6.86
N LEU A 70 -10.56 13.23 5.93
CA LEU A 70 -9.39 13.22 5.07
C LEU A 70 -9.62 14.16 3.89
N SER A 71 -9.24 15.41 4.05
CA SER A 71 -9.28 16.38 2.96
C SER A 71 -8.27 16.01 1.87
N GLU A 72 -8.73 15.85 0.63
CA GLU A 72 -7.89 15.51 -0.52
C GLU A 72 -6.74 16.53 -0.69
N SER A 73 -7.03 17.82 -0.61
CA SER A 73 -6.01 18.86 -0.75
C SER A 73 -4.94 18.76 0.33
N ARG A 74 -5.34 18.56 1.59
CA ARG A 74 -4.38 18.40 2.70
C ARG A 74 -3.50 17.17 2.52
N ILE A 75 -4.06 16.04 2.12
CA ILE A 75 -3.28 14.81 1.89
C ILE A 75 -2.35 14.98 0.69
N ALA A 76 -2.81 15.61 -0.41
CA ALA A 76 -1.97 15.90 -1.57
C ALA A 76 -0.75 16.76 -1.20
N ASP A 77 -0.96 17.84 -0.42
CA ASP A 77 0.13 18.69 0.07
C ASP A 77 1.12 17.93 0.95
N ARG A 78 0.62 17.03 1.82
CA ARG A 78 1.49 16.20 2.66
C ARG A 78 2.31 15.20 1.85
N ILE A 79 1.71 14.58 0.83
CA ILE A 79 2.42 13.68 -0.10
C ILE A 79 3.51 14.45 -0.83
N ALA A 80 3.19 15.59 -1.46
CA ALA A 80 4.16 16.39 -2.20
C ALA A 80 5.35 16.79 -1.31
N ARG A 81 5.05 17.28 -0.11
CA ARG A 81 6.09 17.68 0.84
C ARG A 81 6.93 16.52 1.36
N LEU A 82 6.32 15.36 1.60
CA LEU A 82 7.02 14.14 2.03
C LEU A 82 8.01 13.66 0.96
N LEU A 83 7.60 13.67 -0.31
CA LEU A 83 8.48 13.33 -1.43
C LEU A 83 9.70 14.27 -1.51
N GLU A 84 9.50 15.56 -1.28
CA GLU A 84 10.62 16.55 -1.22
C GLU A 84 11.58 16.26 -0.07
N ILE A 85 11.06 16.06 1.15
CA ILE A 85 11.87 15.79 2.35
C ILE A 85 12.71 14.51 2.16
N ASN A 86 12.08 13.47 1.61
CA ASN A 86 12.74 12.19 1.37
C ASN A 86 13.56 12.17 0.06
N ARG A 87 13.58 13.27 -0.69
CA ARG A 87 14.30 13.39 -1.97
C ARG A 87 13.89 12.33 -2.98
N PHE A 88 12.61 11.98 -2.99
CA PHE A 88 12.07 11.03 -3.97
C PHE A 88 12.00 11.67 -5.37
N PRO A 89 12.17 10.88 -6.43
CA PRO A 89 12.10 11.38 -7.79
C PRO A 89 10.69 11.89 -8.10
N ARG A 90 10.62 13.08 -8.72
CA ARG A 90 9.33 13.67 -9.14
C ARG A 90 8.68 12.92 -10.29
N GLN A 91 9.45 12.17 -11.09
CA GLN A 91 8.93 11.50 -12.27
C GLN A 91 7.88 10.45 -11.93
N SER A 92 8.20 9.57 -10.99
CA SER A 92 7.27 8.53 -10.58
C SER A 92 7.70 7.93 -9.24
N ALA A 93 6.80 7.87 -8.31
CA ALA A 93 7.03 7.25 -7.00
C ALA A 93 5.75 6.59 -6.49
N CYS A 94 5.91 5.72 -5.51
CA CYS A 94 4.81 5.15 -4.75
C CYS A 94 4.87 5.64 -3.30
N VAL A 95 3.74 6.08 -2.78
CA VAL A 95 3.56 6.35 -1.36
C VAL A 95 2.47 5.43 -0.82
N THR A 96 2.58 5.06 0.45
CA THR A 96 1.56 4.28 1.15
C THR A 96 0.87 5.16 2.17
N LEU A 97 -0.45 5.26 2.07
CA LEU A 97 -1.31 5.88 3.07
C LEU A 97 -1.95 4.77 3.89
N ARG A 98 -1.77 4.81 5.21
CA ARG A 98 -2.38 3.88 6.18
C ARG A 98 -3.33 4.61 7.09
N LEU A 99 -4.47 3.99 7.39
CA LEU A 99 -5.41 4.44 8.40
C LEU A 99 -5.43 3.42 9.55
N PHE A 100 -5.30 3.91 10.76
CA PHE A 100 -5.37 3.13 12.00
C PHE A 100 -6.66 3.49 12.73
N PRO A 101 -7.72 2.68 12.59
CA PRO A 101 -9.02 2.98 13.20
C PRO A 101 -8.97 3.09 14.72
N GLU A 102 -8.14 2.27 15.35
CA GLU A 102 -7.96 2.21 16.81
C GLU A 102 -6.78 3.09 17.30
N GLY A 103 -6.29 3.97 16.42
CA GLY A 103 -5.12 4.81 16.68
C GLY A 103 -3.80 4.05 16.64
N ILE A 104 -2.70 4.82 16.73
CA ILE A 104 -1.33 4.29 16.73
C ILE A 104 -0.87 4.07 18.17
N ASP A 105 -1.27 4.93 19.08
CA ASP A 105 -1.00 4.79 20.51
C ASP A 105 -2.12 4.02 21.20
N GLU A 106 -1.78 3.24 22.24
CA GLU A 106 -2.76 2.53 23.05
C GLU A 106 -3.73 3.50 23.73
N GLY A 107 -5.03 3.29 23.49
CA GLY A 107 -6.09 4.11 24.09
C GLY A 107 -6.51 5.33 23.26
N SER A 108 -6.07 5.44 22.03
CA SER A 108 -6.59 6.46 21.10
C SER A 108 -7.92 5.99 20.50
N ASP A 109 -9.00 6.72 20.78
CA ASP A 109 -10.32 6.50 20.17
C ASP A 109 -10.47 7.19 18.80
N ARG A 110 -9.37 7.65 18.21
CA ARG A 110 -9.38 8.42 16.97
C ARG A 110 -8.71 7.65 15.85
N CYS A 111 -9.31 7.72 14.68
CA CYS A 111 -8.65 7.25 13.47
C CYS A 111 -7.42 8.11 13.18
N GLU A 112 -6.25 7.51 13.16
CA GLU A 112 -4.99 8.15 12.84
C GLU A 112 -4.50 7.73 11.46
N TYR A 113 -3.64 8.53 10.84
CA TYR A 113 -3.08 8.19 9.54
C TYR A 113 -1.57 8.37 9.46
N LEU A 114 -0.96 7.52 8.65
CA LEU A 114 0.47 7.56 8.34
C LEU A 114 0.66 7.57 6.82
N ILE A 115 1.50 8.46 6.33
CA ILE A 115 1.96 8.48 4.93
C ILE A 115 3.45 8.15 4.92
N GLU A 116 3.81 7.16 4.13
CA GLU A 116 5.18 6.70 3.94
C GLU A 116 5.55 6.76 2.47
N THR A 117 6.80 7.10 2.17
CA THR A 117 7.35 6.86 0.83
C THR A 117 7.74 5.38 0.73
N ASP A 118 7.21 4.69 -0.27
CA ASP A 118 7.48 3.26 -0.45
C ASP A 118 8.72 3.06 -1.35
N ARG A 119 8.57 3.33 -2.64
CA ARG A 119 9.65 3.13 -3.61
C ARG A 119 9.53 4.10 -4.79
N PRO A 120 10.64 4.48 -5.42
CA PRO A 120 10.56 5.11 -6.73
C PRO A 120 10.05 4.08 -7.75
N LEU A 121 9.16 4.53 -8.64
CA LEU A 121 8.70 3.73 -9.76
C LEU A 121 9.45 4.23 -11.01
N LEU A 122 10.46 3.50 -11.41
CA LEU A 122 11.27 3.84 -12.58
C LEU A 122 10.75 3.05 -13.77
N TYR A 123 10.12 3.74 -14.71
CA TYR A 123 9.77 3.22 -16.01
C TYR A 123 10.65 3.90 -17.07
N PRO A 124 11.95 3.53 -17.17
CA PRO A 124 12.90 4.24 -18.03
C PRO A 124 12.52 4.15 -19.51
N HIS A 125 11.80 3.10 -19.88
CA HIS A 125 11.27 2.90 -21.22
C HIS A 125 9.94 2.16 -21.12
N PHE A 126 8.99 2.48 -21.98
CA PHE A 126 7.84 1.65 -22.21
C PHE A 126 8.29 0.40 -22.97
N VAL A 127 8.54 -0.66 -22.25
CA VAL A 127 8.90 -1.95 -22.85
C VAL A 127 7.70 -2.85 -22.74
N LEU A 128 7.18 -3.28 -23.86
CA LEU A 128 6.26 -4.41 -23.89
C LEU A 128 6.99 -5.61 -23.28
N TRP A 129 6.41 -6.14 -22.23
CA TRP A 129 7.01 -7.21 -21.47
C TRP A 129 7.12 -8.48 -22.32
N HIS A 130 8.33 -8.96 -22.54
CA HIS A 130 8.59 -10.13 -23.38
C HIS A 130 8.82 -11.41 -22.57
N LYS A 131 9.11 -11.30 -21.30
CA LYS A 131 9.36 -12.47 -20.45
C LYS A 131 8.04 -13.08 -20.01
N ARG A 132 7.84 -14.36 -20.33
CA ARG A 132 6.75 -15.13 -19.73
C ARG A 132 7.13 -15.43 -18.28
N MET A 133 6.33 -14.95 -17.35
CA MET A 133 6.50 -15.25 -15.93
C MET A 133 5.62 -16.43 -15.56
N MET A 134 6.15 -17.31 -14.71
CA MET A 134 5.36 -18.43 -14.17
C MET A 134 4.48 -17.90 -13.04
N LEU A 135 3.17 -17.94 -13.28
CA LEU A 135 2.13 -17.67 -12.28
C LEU A 135 1.75 -18.98 -11.60
N ASP A 136 1.80 -19.02 -10.27
CA ASP A 136 1.29 -20.12 -9.48
C ASP A 136 0.18 -19.58 -8.55
N THR A 137 -0.78 -20.46 -8.21
CA THR A 137 -1.89 -20.09 -7.34
C THR A 137 -1.67 -20.56 -5.91
N VAL A 138 -2.10 -19.76 -4.96
CA VAL A 138 -2.09 -20.10 -3.55
C VAL A 138 -3.46 -19.83 -2.94
N ARG A 139 -4.06 -20.85 -2.38
CA ARG A 139 -5.33 -20.72 -1.69
C ARG A 139 -5.14 -20.01 -0.36
N CYS A 140 -5.58 -18.77 -0.29
CA CYS A 140 -5.44 -17.91 0.88
C CYS A 140 -6.47 -16.78 0.86
N ASP A 141 -7.46 -16.86 1.74
CA ASP A 141 -8.47 -15.81 1.93
C ASP A 141 -8.09 -14.91 3.08
N ALA A 142 -8.25 -13.61 2.90
CA ALA A 142 -8.20 -12.65 3.99
C ALA A 142 -9.59 -12.42 4.58
N PRO A 143 -9.72 -12.14 5.87
CA PRO A 143 -10.93 -11.56 6.41
C PRO A 143 -11.28 -10.28 5.64
N HIS A 144 -12.57 -10.11 5.32
CA HIS A 144 -13.05 -8.94 4.58
C HIS A 144 -12.36 -8.74 3.22
N GLU A 145 -12.22 -9.81 2.46
CA GLU A 145 -11.69 -9.76 1.09
C GLU A 145 -12.43 -8.69 0.26
N GLY A 146 -11.69 -7.93 -0.54
CA GLY A 146 -12.23 -6.78 -1.26
C GLY A 146 -12.06 -5.44 -0.54
N TYR A 147 -11.62 -5.44 0.73
CA TYR A 147 -11.22 -4.23 1.44
C TYR A 147 -9.69 -4.18 1.60
N PRO A 148 -9.07 -2.98 1.59
CA PRO A 148 -7.62 -2.82 1.66
C PRO A 148 -7.10 -2.95 3.10
N THR A 149 -7.21 -4.15 3.67
CA THR A 149 -6.84 -4.44 5.06
C THR A 149 -5.41 -4.97 5.19
N ALA A 150 -4.81 -4.80 6.37
CA ALA A 150 -3.52 -5.41 6.70
C ALA A 150 -3.55 -6.94 6.55
N ALA A 151 -4.68 -7.59 6.83
CA ALA A 151 -4.85 -9.02 6.66
C ALA A 151 -4.72 -9.44 5.18
N ALA A 152 -5.29 -8.68 4.24
CA ALA A 152 -5.13 -8.93 2.82
C ALA A 152 -3.66 -8.84 2.39
N LEU A 153 -2.92 -7.84 2.89
CA LEU A 153 -1.49 -7.70 2.63
C LEU A 153 -0.66 -8.88 3.17
N LEU A 154 -1.01 -9.40 4.34
CA LEU A 154 -0.36 -10.60 4.89
C LEU A 154 -0.60 -11.83 4.03
N CYS A 155 -1.83 -12.01 3.53
CA CYS A 155 -2.15 -13.09 2.59
C CYS A 155 -1.38 -12.96 1.28
N ASP A 156 -1.23 -11.76 0.73
CA ASP A 156 -0.40 -11.51 -0.46
C ASP A 156 1.05 -11.93 -0.22
N ARG A 157 1.64 -11.48 0.88
CA ARG A 157 3.02 -11.84 1.25
C ARG A 157 3.21 -13.34 1.50
N TYR A 158 2.22 -13.97 2.11
CA TYR A 158 2.23 -15.43 2.30
C TYR A 158 2.21 -16.15 0.96
N ALA A 159 1.34 -15.75 0.03
CA ALA A 159 1.23 -16.33 -1.29
C ALA A 159 2.54 -16.16 -2.08
N GLU A 160 3.11 -14.95 -2.11
CA GLU A 160 4.39 -14.67 -2.77
C GLU A 160 5.53 -15.55 -2.22
N ARG A 161 5.64 -15.65 -0.89
CA ARG A 161 6.66 -16.49 -0.25
C ARG A 161 6.48 -17.97 -0.59
N THR A 162 5.23 -18.44 -0.63
CA THR A 162 4.89 -19.82 -0.94
C THR A 162 5.27 -20.16 -2.38
N VAL A 163 4.91 -19.30 -3.32
CA VAL A 163 5.24 -19.49 -4.74
C VAL A 163 6.73 -19.46 -4.98
N ARG A 164 7.47 -18.50 -4.38
CA ARG A 164 8.93 -18.45 -4.49
C ARG A 164 9.61 -19.73 -3.98
N ARG A 165 9.09 -20.32 -2.89
CA ARG A 165 9.62 -21.61 -2.36
C ARG A 165 9.38 -22.78 -3.30
N ARG A 166 8.35 -22.70 -4.16
CA ARG A 166 8.05 -23.68 -5.21
C ARG A 166 8.77 -23.41 -6.52
N GLY A 167 9.57 -22.37 -6.61
CA GLY A 167 10.29 -21.95 -7.81
C GLY A 167 9.46 -21.10 -8.79
N GLY A 168 8.26 -20.68 -8.41
CA GLY A 168 7.44 -19.75 -9.18
C GLY A 168 7.89 -18.30 -9.05
N GLU A 169 7.42 -17.45 -9.95
CA GLU A 169 7.81 -16.03 -10.03
C GLU A 169 6.71 -15.09 -9.56
N LEU A 170 5.45 -15.38 -9.87
CA LEU A 170 4.27 -14.59 -9.51
C LEU A 170 3.28 -15.44 -8.72
N ALA A 171 2.68 -14.84 -7.70
CA ALA A 171 1.68 -15.48 -6.87
C ALA A 171 0.30 -14.89 -7.14
N ALA A 172 -0.65 -15.72 -7.52
CA ALA A 172 -2.06 -15.38 -7.52
C ALA A 172 -2.75 -15.96 -6.29
N ARG A 173 -3.55 -15.16 -5.61
CA ARG A 173 -4.40 -15.68 -4.53
C ARG A 173 -5.71 -16.21 -5.08
N GLU A 174 -6.11 -17.33 -4.54
CA GLU A 174 -7.35 -18.01 -4.85
C GLU A 174 -8.18 -18.20 -3.57
N SER A 175 -9.47 -17.91 -3.63
CA SER A 175 -10.39 -18.17 -2.53
C SER A 175 -10.59 -19.66 -2.30
N ARG A 176 -11.25 -20.02 -1.18
CA ARG A 176 -11.66 -21.41 -0.92
C ARG A 176 -12.57 -21.97 -2.00
N ASP A 177 -13.36 -21.09 -2.63
CA ASP A 177 -14.32 -21.44 -3.68
C ASP A 177 -13.70 -21.42 -5.09
N GLY A 178 -12.39 -21.23 -5.20
CA GLY A 178 -11.67 -21.23 -6.48
C GLY A 178 -11.74 -19.90 -7.25
N VAL A 179 -12.14 -18.82 -6.60
CA VAL A 179 -12.18 -17.49 -7.24
C VAL A 179 -10.81 -16.85 -7.15
N LEU A 180 -10.31 -16.33 -8.27
CA LEU A 180 -9.06 -15.58 -8.31
C LEU A 180 -9.26 -14.20 -7.67
N LEU A 181 -8.51 -13.92 -6.60
CA LEU A 181 -8.65 -12.71 -5.79
C LEU A 181 -7.70 -11.59 -6.20
N GLY A 182 -6.52 -11.94 -6.69
CA GLY A 182 -5.52 -10.96 -7.11
C GLY A 182 -4.12 -11.55 -7.24
N VAL A 183 -3.20 -10.72 -7.70
CA VAL A 183 -1.78 -11.05 -7.90
C VAL A 183 -0.92 -10.03 -7.15
N GLY A 184 -0.71 -10.24 -5.84
CA GLY A 184 0.19 -9.43 -5.03
C GLY A 184 -0.06 -7.91 -5.07
N GLY A 185 -1.33 -7.48 -5.27
CA GLY A 185 -1.70 -6.07 -5.41
C GLY A 185 -1.47 -5.49 -6.82
N GLU A 186 -1.05 -6.32 -7.78
CA GLU A 186 -0.92 -5.93 -9.18
C GLU A 186 -2.22 -6.20 -9.95
N PRO A 187 -2.57 -5.38 -10.94
CA PRO A 187 -3.73 -5.62 -11.78
C PRO A 187 -3.53 -6.89 -12.63
N LEU A 188 -4.55 -7.71 -12.72
CA LEU A 188 -4.57 -8.91 -13.56
C LEU A 188 -5.50 -8.71 -14.74
N LEU A 189 -4.98 -8.85 -15.95
CA LEU A 189 -5.77 -8.90 -17.18
C LEU A 189 -5.77 -10.34 -17.72
N ILE A 190 -6.95 -10.94 -17.80
CA ILE A 190 -7.14 -12.26 -18.40
C ILE A 190 -7.65 -12.07 -19.82
N VAL A 191 -6.88 -12.57 -20.79
CA VAL A 191 -7.28 -12.59 -22.19
C VAL A 191 -7.56 -14.02 -22.57
N SER A 192 -8.85 -14.34 -22.87
CA SER A 192 -9.26 -15.62 -23.43
C SER A 192 -9.31 -15.52 -24.95
N GLY A 193 -8.67 -16.45 -25.63
CA GLY A 193 -8.74 -16.59 -27.12
C GLY A 193 -10.00 -17.30 -27.55
#